data_d133edfd0e42671a5f57be4d697bdfa6
#
_entry.id   d133edfd0e42671a5f57be4d697bdfa6
#
_cell.length_a   1.000
_cell.length_b   1.000
_cell.length_c   1.000
_cell.angle_alpha   90.00
_cell.angle_beta   90.00
_cell.angle_gamma   90.00
#
_symmetry.space_group_name_H-M   'P 1'
#
loop_
_entity.id
_entity.type
_entity.pdbx_description
1 polymer ?
#
loop_
_entity_poly.entity_id
_entity_poly.type
_entity_poly.pdbx_seq_one_letter_code
_entity_poly.pdbx_strand_id
1 'polypeptide(L)'
;MNLNLFSETTDNAAVEFPTSYQQIIERINGINPIQYSRTRNFINGAVTYLSPYISRGVISVKQVMDAILQKGYKPNQIEKFLQELVWREYYQRVWQHVGDGIWKDIKQPQPDVLHHQMITAVDKATTGIEAIDNAIKNLYTSGYMHNHCRMYTAALVCNMAKAHWLQPSHWMYYHLLDGDIASNNCSWQWVAAAFASKKYYFNQENVNKYTFSKQQNTFIDKPYEEIISMPVAGKLQSTTDLSLQTKLPATKIPALDINKPTLIYNSYNLDVTWRKEEDGNRILLLEPSHFEKYPVSQKVMQFIIDLSKNIDGIVLYTGEIADILSLYKNSSSMDKGCIISKEHPAFTYYPGIKDSRDWMFPEVTGYYNSFFLFLEKM
;
A
#
# COMPACT_ATOMS: atom_id res chain seq x y z
N MET A 1 -15.42 8.60 39.84
CA MET A 1 -16.23 7.96 38.78
C MET A 1 -15.29 7.35 37.78
N ASN A 2 -15.07 6.04 37.90
CA ASN A 2 -14.25 5.29 36.93
C ASN A 2 -15.12 5.02 35.71
N LEU A 3 -14.86 5.74 34.62
CA LEU A 3 -15.40 5.40 33.32
C LEU A 3 -14.62 4.20 32.77
N ASN A 4 -15.24 3.02 32.80
CA ASN A 4 -14.81 1.84 32.05
C ASN A 4 -14.88 2.16 30.57
N LEU A 5 -13.77 2.57 29.95
CA LEU A 5 -13.63 2.94 28.54
C LEU A 5 -13.40 1.73 27.60
N PHE A 6 -13.53 0.52 28.12
CA PHE A 6 -13.33 -0.71 27.35
C PHE A 6 -14.55 -1.63 27.56
N SER A 7 -15.56 -1.47 26.73
CA SER A 7 -16.53 -2.53 26.55
C SER A 7 -15.82 -3.70 25.85
N GLU A 8 -15.81 -4.85 26.50
CA GLU A 8 -15.43 -6.13 25.87
C GLU A 8 -16.46 -6.47 24.78
N THR A 9 -16.24 -5.94 23.57
CA THR A 9 -16.89 -6.48 22.38
C THR A 9 -15.88 -7.34 21.64
N THR A 10 -15.90 -8.62 21.93
CA THR A 10 -15.27 -9.70 21.15
C THR A 10 -16.05 -9.94 19.85
N ASP A 11 -16.30 -8.93 19.08
CA ASP A 11 -16.73 -9.08 17.68
C ASP A 11 -15.54 -8.80 16.78
N ASN A 12 -14.87 -9.90 16.38
CA ASN A 12 -13.91 -9.94 15.27
C ASN A 12 -14.65 -9.77 13.92
N ALA A 13 -15.48 -8.75 13.79
CA ALA A 13 -16.04 -8.38 12.51
C ALA A 13 -14.88 -7.97 11.60
N ALA A 14 -14.68 -8.70 10.51
CA ALA A 14 -13.67 -8.35 9.52
C ALA A 14 -13.90 -6.91 9.06
N VAL A 15 -12.83 -6.11 9.03
CA VAL A 15 -12.92 -4.72 8.56
C VAL A 15 -13.41 -4.72 7.13
N GLU A 16 -14.54 -4.06 6.88
CA GLU A 16 -15.08 -3.90 5.54
C GLU A 16 -14.49 -2.66 4.85
N PHE A 17 -14.25 -2.80 3.54
CA PHE A 17 -13.75 -1.72 2.69
C PHE A 17 -14.80 -1.40 1.61
N PRO A 18 -15.77 -0.51 1.91
CA PRO A 18 -16.78 -0.12 0.95
C PRO A 18 -16.17 0.53 -0.29
N THR A 19 -16.77 0.32 -1.44
CA THR A 19 -16.30 0.86 -2.72
C THR A 19 -17.10 2.08 -3.20
N SER A 20 -18.16 2.47 -2.51
CA SER A 20 -18.90 3.72 -2.78
C SER A 20 -18.05 4.93 -2.39
N TYR A 21 -17.91 5.90 -3.31
CA TYR A 21 -17.18 7.15 -3.05
C TYR A 21 -17.76 7.94 -1.87
N GLN A 22 -19.07 7.99 -1.74
CA GLN A 22 -19.72 8.66 -0.61
C GLN A 22 -19.30 8.06 0.74
N GLN A 23 -19.30 6.72 0.87
CA GLN A 23 -18.88 6.04 2.10
C GLN A 23 -17.39 6.24 2.39
N ILE A 24 -16.56 6.39 1.34
CA ILE A 24 -15.13 6.72 1.50
C ILE A 24 -14.98 8.13 2.09
N ILE A 25 -15.74 9.11 1.60
CA ILE A 25 -15.73 10.48 2.13
C ILE A 25 -16.28 10.52 3.57
N GLU A 26 -17.34 9.78 3.87
CA GLU A 26 -17.85 9.64 5.24
C GLU A 26 -16.79 9.10 6.19
N ARG A 27 -15.94 8.15 5.73
CA ARG A 27 -14.81 7.62 6.51
C ARG A 27 -13.76 8.71 6.81
N ILE A 28 -13.45 9.60 5.86
CA ILE A 28 -12.60 10.78 6.10
C ILE A 28 -13.23 11.68 7.17
N ASN A 29 -14.54 11.91 7.08
CA ASN A 29 -15.26 12.73 8.04
C ASN A 29 -15.29 12.12 9.45
N GLY A 30 -15.19 10.81 9.58
CA GLY A 30 -15.11 10.09 10.85
C GLY A 30 -13.74 10.13 11.54
N ILE A 31 -12.67 10.62 10.92
CA ILE A 31 -11.32 10.59 11.48
C ILE A 31 -11.21 11.47 12.73
N ASN A 32 -10.65 10.86 13.80
CA ASN A 32 -10.15 11.56 14.98
C ASN A 32 -8.61 11.48 15.00
N PRO A 33 -7.88 12.51 14.54
CA PRO A 33 -6.44 12.47 14.39
C PRO A 33 -5.70 12.43 15.73
N ILE A 34 -6.30 12.93 16.81
CA ILE A 34 -5.71 12.87 18.16
C ILE A 34 -5.76 11.43 18.70
N GLN A 35 -6.90 10.77 18.58
CA GLN A 35 -7.02 9.36 18.97
C GLN A 35 -6.14 8.46 18.10
N TYR A 36 -6.12 8.68 16.80
CA TYR A 36 -5.19 8.01 15.88
C TYR A 36 -3.75 8.11 16.40
N SER A 37 -3.27 9.30 16.71
CA SER A 37 -1.90 9.53 17.19
C SER A 37 -1.57 8.74 18.44
N ARG A 38 -2.54 8.55 19.35
CA ARG A 38 -2.37 7.85 20.61
C ARG A 38 -2.45 6.33 20.50
N THR A 39 -3.29 5.83 19.58
CA THR A 39 -3.69 4.41 19.58
C THR A 39 -3.34 3.64 18.31
N ARG A 40 -2.84 4.28 17.26
CA ARG A 40 -2.60 3.66 15.96
C ARG A 40 -1.73 2.40 15.96
N ASN A 41 -0.92 2.20 17.00
CA ASN A 41 -0.08 1.01 17.11
C ASN A 41 -0.83 -0.21 17.67
N PHE A 42 -1.98 0.00 18.31
CA PHE A 42 -2.80 -1.09 18.83
C PHE A 42 -3.74 -1.61 17.73
N ILE A 43 -3.96 -2.93 17.67
CA ILE A 43 -4.79 -3.54 16.62
C ILE A 43 -6.26 -3.07 16.65
N ASN A 44 -6.77 -2.67 17.83
CA ASN A 44 -8.09 -2.06 18.01
C ASN A 44 -8.02 -0.52 18.10
N GLY A 45 -6.89 0.08 17.71
CA GLY A 45 -6.70 1.53 17.76
C GLY A 45 -7.54 2.26 16.71
N ALA A 46 -7.60 3.59 16.87
CA ALA A 46 -8.36 4.48 15.97
C ALA A 46 -7.65 4.68 14.62
N VAL A 47 -7.39 3.58 13.87
CA VAL A 47 -6.81 3.64 12.52
C VAL A 47 -7.87 4.10 11.51
N THR A 48 -7.41 4.79 10.46
CA THR A 48 -8.34 5.43 9.50
C THR A 48 -8.92 4.48 8.48
N TYR A 49 -8.26 3.37 8.18
CA TYR A 49 -8.60 2.44 7.10
C TYR A 49 -8.73 3.10 5.72
N LEU A 50 -8.01 4.22 5.48
CA LEU A 50 -8.03 4.95 4.21
C LEU A 50 -6.95 4.49 3.23
N SER A 51 -5.94 3.75 3.69
CA SER A 51 -4.82 3.32 2.86
C SER A 51 -5.24 2.62 1.55
N PRO A 52 -6.28 1.77 1.47
CA PRO A 52 -6.73 1.19 0.21
C PRO A 52 -7.17 2.23 -0.82
N TYR A 53 -7.88 3.24 -0.39
CA TYR A 53 -8.40 4.28 -1.27
C TYR A 53 -7.33 5.26 -1.72
N ILE A 54 -6.38 5.58 -0.82
CA ILE A 54 -5.21 6.41 -1.16
C ILE A 54 -4.30 5.66 -2.14
N SER A 55 -4.05 4.36 -1.91
CA SER A 55 -3.20 3.55 -2.79
C SER A 55 -3.79 3.40 -4.19
N ARG A 56 -5.11 3.32 -4.30
CA ARG A 56 -5.80 3.25 -5.59
C ARG A 56 -6.08 4.63 -6.19
N GLY A 57 -5.64 5.72 -5.55
CA GLY A 57 -5.81 7.07 -6.05
C GLY A 57 -7.26 7.52 -6.16
N VAL A 58 -8.18 6.94 -5.36
CA VAL A 58 -9.57 7.41 -5.23
C VAL A 58 -9.62 8.71 -4.48
N ILE A 59 -8.76 8.84 -3.47
CA ILE A 59 -8.51 10.04 -2.68
C ILE A 59 -7.01 10.25 -2.54
N SER A 60 -6.59 11.48 -2.31
CA SER A 60 -5.17 11.82 -2.08
C SER A 60 -4.88 12.02 -0.58
N VAL A 61 -3.59 11.94 -0.22
CA VAL A 61 -3.13 12.31 1.13
C VAL A 61 -3.41 13.79 1.42
N LYS A 62 -3.34 14.65 0.40
CA LYS A 62 -3.67 16.07 0.50
C LYS A 62 -5.14 16.29 0.85
N GLN A 63 -6.07 15.61 0.17
CA GLN A 63 -7.50 15.68 0.49
C GLN A 63 -7.78 15.27 1.94
N VAL A 64 -7.10 14.22 2.44
CA VAL A 64 -7.24 13.80 3.85
C VAL A 64 -6.71 14.89 4.79
N MET A 65 -5.54 15.45 4.52
CA MET A 65 -4.97 16.55 5.30
C MET A 65 -5.90 17.76 5.33
N ASP A 66 -6.34 18.22 4.15
CA ASP A 66 -7.21 19.39 4.01
C ASP A 66 -8.53 19.20 4.78
N ALA A 67 -9.17 18.03 4.67
CA ALA A 67 -10.38 17.70 5.39
C ALA A 67 -10.20 17.74 6.92
N ILE A 68 -9.06 17.30 7.44
CA ILE A 68 -8.76 17.36 8.88
C ILE A 68 -8.50 18.79 9.33
N LEU A 69 -7.75 19.57 8.56
CA LEU A 69 -7.50 20.98 8.88
C LEU A 69 -8.80 21.81 8.85
N GLN A 70 -9.71 21.53 7.91
CA GLN A 70 -11.04 22.17 7.83
C GLN A 70 -11.92 21.88 9.05
N LYS A 71 -11.68 20.79 9.79
CA LYS A 71 -12.34 20.52 11.09
C LYS A 71 -11.83 21.41 12.23
N GLY A 72 -10.85 22.29 11.98
CA GLY A 72 -10.30 23.22 12.95
C GLY A 72 -9.14 22.70 13.77
N TYR A 73 -8.61 21.50 13.47
CA TYR A 73 -7.38 21.03 14.10
C TYR A 73 -6.17 21.86 13.65
N LYS A 74 -5.35 22.28 14.61
CA LYS A 74 -4.06 22.95 14.29
C LYS A 74 -2.97 21.92 14.01
N PRO A 75 -2.03 22.16 13.07
CA PRO A 75 -0.97 21.23 12.72
C PRO A 75 -0.20 20.65 13.92
N ASN A 76 0.15 21.50 14.90
CA ASN A 76 0.88 21.09 16.10
C ASN A 76 0.09 20.11 17.01
N GLN A 77 -1.25 20.11 16.95
CA GLN A 77 -2.09 19.17 17.71
C GLN A 77 -2.15 17.78 17.09
N ILE A 78 -1.91 17.69 15.79
CA ILE A 78 -2.08 16.48 14.96
C ILE A 78 -0.78 16.10 14.22
N GLU A 79 0.36 16.59 14.67
CA GLU A 79 1.67 16.40 14.04
C GLU A 79 1.93 14.93 13.68
N LYS A 80 1.69 14.00 14.63
CA LYS A 80 1.88 12.56 14.38
C LYS A 80 0.97 12.02 13.29
N PHE A 81 -0.25 12.51 13.18
CA PHE A 81 -1.15 12.12 12.10
C PHE A 81 -0.63 12.63 10.75
N LEU A 82 -0.23 13.88 10.68
CA LEU A 82 0.35 14.47 9.47
C LEU A 82 1.64 13.76 9.05
N GLN A 83 2.52 13.44 10.00
CA GLN A 83 3.74 12.69 9.73
C GLN A 83 3.48 11.34 9.04
N GLU A 84 2.41 10.61 9.41
CA GLU A 84 2.08 9.34 8.76
C GLU A 84 1.60 9.53 7.30
N LEU A 85 0.92 10.62 6.98
CA LEU A 85 0.59 10.99 5.60
C LEU A 85 1.85 11.37 4.81
N VAL A 86 2.73 12.15 5.44
CA VAL A 86 4.01 12.58 4.86
C VAL A 86 4.93 11.39 4.59
N TRP A 87 4.96 10.36 5.44
CA TRP A 87 5.72 9.13 5.17
C TRP A 87 5.34 8.51 3.83
N ARG A 88 4.04 8.47 3.51
CA ARG A 88 3.58 7.95 2.23
C ARG A 88 4.08 8.80 1.06
N GLU A 89 3.97 10.14 1.17
CA GLU A 89 4.47 11.04 0.13
C GLU A 89 5.98 10.87 -0.06
N TYR A 90 6.74 10.79 1.03
CA TYR A 90 8.19 10.53 0.98
C TYR A 90 8.52 9.24 0.22
N TYR A 91 7.84 8.13 0.48
CA TYR A 91 8.08 6.88 -0.23
C TYR A 91 7.73 6.97 -1.72
N GLN A 92 6.71 7.72 -2.08
CA GLN A 92 6.39 7.99 -3.47
C GLN A 92 7.48 8.83 -4.16
N ARG A 93 8.08 9.81 -3.47
CA ARG A 93 9.22 10.59 -3.97
C ARG A 93 10.47 9.71 -4.10
N VAL A 94 10.70 8.81 -3.16
CA VAL A 94 11.79 7.82 -3.28
C VAL A 94 11.60 7.00 -4.56
N TRP A 95 10.41 6.45 -4.81
CA TRP A 95 10.16 5.67 -6.02
C TRP A 95 10.31 6.49 -7.30
N GLN A 96 9.81 7.72 -7.34
CA GLN A 96 10.05 8.62 -8.49
C GLN A 96 11.53 8.75 -8.82
N HIS A 97 12.38 8.83 -7.79
CA HIS A 97 13.82 9.01 -7.97
C HIS A 97 14.53 7.72 -8.39
N VAL A 98 14.27 6.62 -7.68
CA VAL A 98 15.00 5.37 -7.90
C VAL A 98 14.46 4.53 -9.06
N GLY A 99 13.25 4.81 -9.55
CA GLY A 99 12.61 4.04 -10.62
C GLY A 99 12.60 2.54 -10.32
N ASP A 100 13.09 1.73 -11.24
CA ASP A 100 13.22 0.26 -11.04
C ASP A 100 14.19 -0.12 -9.92
N GLY A 101 14.97 0.80 -9.38
CA GLY A 101 15.79 0.60 -8.18
C GLY A 101 14.95 0.31 -6.93
N ILE A 102 13.64 0.57 -6.93
CA ILE A 102 12.70 0.22 -5.84
C ILE A 102 12.67 -1.31 -5.56
N TRP A 103 13.13 -2.13 -6.49
CA TRP A 103 13.23 -3.60 -6.39
C TRP A 103 14.59 -4.09 -5.92
N LYS A 104 15.50 -3.17 -5.61
CA LYS A 104 16.84 -3.44 -5.11
C LYS A 104 17.00 -2.84 -3.72
N ASP A 105 18.01 -3.26 -3.01
CA ASP A 105 18.42 -2.64 -1.75
C ASP A 105 18.79 -1.18 -1.99
N ILE A 106 18.05 -0.24 -1.38
CA ILE A 106 18.14 1.18 -1.75
C ILE A 106 19.40 1.84 -1.15
N LYS A 107 19.71 1.58 0.12
CA LYS A 107 20.82 2.26 0.80
C LYS A 107 22.03 1.38 1.03
N GLN A 108 21.80 0.14 1.38
CA GLN A 108 22.85 -0.84 1.66
C GLN A 108 22.30 -2.25 1.49
N PRO A 109 23.16 -3.23 1.16
CA PRO A 109 22.76 -4.63 1.10
C PRO A 109 22.09 -5.07 2.41
N GLN A 110 20.99 -5.81 2.31
CA GLN A 110 20.34 -6.38 3.50
C GLN A 110 21.33 -7.28 4.25
N PRO A 111 21.59 -7.05 5.54
CA PRO A 111 22.53 -7.86 6.28
C PRO A 111 21.96 -9.24 6.66
N ASP A 112 22.85 -10.25 6.77
CA ASP A 112 22.58 -11.62 7.27
C ASP A 112 21.55 -12.42 6.46
N VAL A 113 21.45 -12.19 5.16
CA VAL A 113 20.57 -12.96 4.26
C VAL A 113 21.14 -14.38 4.06
N LEU A 114 20.32 -15.39 4.33
CA LEU A 114 20.66 -16.80 4.09
C LEU A 114 19.97 -17.37 2.84
N HIS A 115 18.80 -16.85 2.47
CA HIS A 115 18.04 -17.29 1.31
C HIS A 115 17.09 -16.18 0.81
N HIS A 116 16.50 -16.39 -0.39
CA HIS A 116 15.62 -15.44 -1.06
C HIS A 116 14.16 -15.91 -1.13
N GLN A 117 13.82 -17.04 -0.55
CA GLN A 117 12.50 -17.66 -0.62
C GLN A 117 11.57 -17.15 0.48
N MET A 118 10.26 -17.38 0.29
CA MET A 118 9.24 -17.13 1.30
C MET A 118 9.30 -18.19 2.41
N ILE A 119 8.97 -17.81 3.65
CA ILE A 119 8.88 -18.73 4.79
C ILE A 119 7.54 -19.45 4.76
N THR A 120 7.57 -20.78 4.70
CA THR A 120 6.36 -21.62 4.60
C THR A 120 5.40 -21.36 5.76
N ALA A 121 5.91 -21.23 6.99
CA ALA A 121 5.07 -20.99 8.16
C ALA A 121 4.33 -19.63 8.08
N VAL A 122 4.93 -18.61 7.46
CA VAL A 122 4.26 -17.32 7.23
C VAL A 122 3.24 -17.44 6.12
N ASP A 123 3.58 -18.05 4.98
CA ASP A 123 2.64 -18.30 3.89
C ASP A 123 1.41 -19.10 4.34
N LYS A 124 1.57 -20.04 5.28
CA LYS A 124 0.50 -20.88 5.80
C LYS A 124 -0.18 -20.35 7.08
N ALA A 125 0.25 -19.17 7.60
CA ALA A 125 -0.22 -18.63 8.88
C ALA A 125 -0.11 -19.66 10.03
N THR A 126 1.07 -20.28 10.15
CA THR A 126 1.39 -21.33 11.13
C THR A 126 2.72 -21.06 11.85
N THR A 127 3.06 -19.80 12.04
CA THR A 127 4.29 -19.37 12.71
C THR A 127 4.36 -19.82 14.17
N GLY A 128 3.19 -20.05 14.79
CA GLY A 128 3.03 -20.34 16.20
C GLY A 128 3.00 -19.09 17.07
N ILE A 129 2.97 -17.90 16.47
CA ILE A 129 2.70 -16.62 17.10
C ILE A 129 1.29 -16.22 16.75
N GLU A 130 0.34 -16.44 17.65
CA GLU A 130 -1.10 -16.33 17.40
C GLU A 130 -1.50 -15.01 16.73
N ALA A 131 -0.98 -13.90 17.24
CA ALA A 131 -1.30 -12.57 16.70
C ALA A 131 -0.82 -12.38 15.26
N ILE A 132 0.35 -12.93 14.89
CA ILE A 132 0.87 -12.89 13.52
C ILE A 132 0.04 -13.81 12.62
N ASP A 133 -0.25 -15.03 13.07
CA ASP A 133 -1.04 -16.00 12.31
C ASP A 133 -2.45 -15.46 12.03
N ASN A 134 -3.08 -14.81 13.01
CA ASN A 134 -4.38 -14.16 12.85
C ASN A 134 -4.31 -12.96 11.89
N ALA A 135 -3.24 -12.15 11.96
CA ALA A 135 -3.04 -11.04 11.04
C ALA A 135 -2.85 -11.51 9.58
N ILE A 136 -2.14 -12.63 9.37
CA ILE A 136 -1.99 -13.23 8.04
C ILE A 136 -3.32 -13.80 7.53
N LYS A 137 -4.08 -14.50 8.36
CA LYS A 137 -5.43 -14.98 8.02
C LYS A 137 -6.35 -13.81 7.65
N ASN A 138 -6.29 -12.71 8.40
CA ASN A 138 -7.04 -11.50 8.08
C ASN A 138 -6.61 -10.88 6.75
N LEU A 139 -5.30 -10.86 6.44
CA LEU A 139 -4.81 -10.44 5.13
C LEU A 139 -5.44 -11.27 4.00
N TYR A 140 -5.52 -12.58 4.15
CA TYR A 140 -6.13 -13.46 3.15
C TYR A 140 -7.63 -13.29 3.03
N THR A 141 -8.34 -13.02 4.12
CA THR A 141 -9.81 -12.89 4.11
C THR A 141 -10.29 -11.49 3.73
N SER A 142 -9.68 -10.44 4.26
CA SER A 142 -10.10 -9.04 4.07
C SER A 142 -9.26 -8.24 3.08
N GLY A 143 -8.04 -8.72 2.74
CA GLY A 143 -7.06 -7.94 1.97
C GLY A 143 -6.38 -6.85 2.79
N TYR A 144 -6.44 -6.92 4.12
CA TYR A 144 -5.86 -5.93 5.02
C TYR A 144 -5.09 -6.58 6.17
N MET A 145 -3.96 -5.99 6.50
CA MET A 145 -3.20 -6.29 7.71
C MET A 145 -2.88 -4.98 8.43
N HIS A 146 -3.11 -4.94 9.75
CA HIS A 146 -2.74 -3.78 10.56
C HIS A 146 -1.25 -3.45 10.42
N ASN A 147 -0.89 -2.17 10.31
CA ASN A 147 0.50 -1.75 10.04
C ASN A 147 1.52 -2.36 11.02
N HIS A 148 1.19 -2.43 12.30
CA HIS A 148 2.08 -3.00 13.32
C HIS A 148 2.35 -4.50 13.08
N CYS A 149 1.32 -5.24 12.64
CA CYS A 149 1.46 -6.65 12.27
C CYS A 149 2.28 -6.84 10.98
N ARG A 150 2.24 -5.89 10.04
CA ARG A 150 3.14 -5.92 8.85
C ARG A 150 4.59 -5.82 9.28
N MET A 151 4.91 -4.95 10.25
CA MET A 151 6.26 -4.82 10.78
C MET A 151 6.72 -6.11 11.48
N TYR A 152 5.85 -6.74 12.27
CA TYR A 152 6.14 -8.03 12.90
C TYR A 152 6.39 -9.11 11.85
N THR A 153 5.52 -9.22 10.87
CA THR A 153 5.67 -10.20 9.78
C THR A 153 6.98 -10.00 9.02
N ALA A 154 7.30 -8.76 8.66
CA ALA A 154 8.55 -8.45 7.95
C ALA A 154 9.79 -8.76 8.82
N ALA A 155 9.77 -8.43 10.12
CA ALA A 155 10.88 -8.72 11.02
C ALA A 155 11.04 -10.23 11.26
N LEU A 156 9.94 -10.97 11.38
CA LEU A 156 9.97 -12.43 11.48
C LEU A 156 10.66 -13.06 10.27
N VAL A 157 10.29 -12.62 9.08
CA VAL A 157 10.82 -13.14 7.81
C VAL A 157 12.27 -12.70 7.59
N CYS A 158 12.53 -11.39 7.66
CA CYS A 158 13.85 -10.85 7.27
C CYS A 158 14.91 -11.00 8.37
N ASN A 159 14.54 -10.76 9.63
CA ASN A 159 15.53 -10.66 10.71
C ASN A 159 15.66 -11.93 11.53
N MET A 160 14.59 -12.70 11.72
CA MET A 160 14.60 -13.95 12.49
C MET A 160 14.77 -15.17 11.59
N ALA A 161 14.10 -15.23 10.43
CA ALA A 161 14.27 -16.33 9.47
C ALA A 161 15.36 -16.08 8.43
N LYS A 162 15.98 -14.88 8.38
CA LYS A 162 17.09 -14.50 7.50
C LYS A 162 16.78 -14.57 5.99
N ALA A 163 15.50 -14.37 5.60
CA ALA A 163 15.13 -14.27 4.19
C ALA A 163 15.42 -12.87 3.64
N HIS A 164 15.77 -12.77 2.36
CA HIS A 164 15.79 -11.48 1.67
C HIS A 164 14.38 -10.92 1.56
N TRP A 165 14.22 -9.60 1.74
CA TRP A 165 12.92 -8.92 1.82
C TRP A 165 12.07 -9.00 0.53
N LEU A 166 12.68 -9.19 -0.63
CA LEU A 166 12.05 -8.97 -1.94
C LEU A 166 10.86 -9.91 -2.21
N GLN A 167 11.06 -11.24 -2.19
CA GLN A 167 9.96 -12.18 -2.44
C GLN A 167 8.83 -12.06 -1.41
N PRO A 168 9.11 -11.98 -0.09
CA PRO A 168 8.07 -11.77 0.91
C PRO A 168 7.31 -10.44 0.74
N SER A 169 7.98 -9.39 0.26
CA SER A 169 7.29 -8.13 -0.04
C SER A 169 6.30 -8.25 -1.20
N HIS A 170 6.64 -9.03 -2.24
CA HIS A 170 5.71 -9.36 -3.34
C HIS A 170 4.50 -10.14 -2.83
N TRP A 171 4.69 -11.11 -1.94
CA TRP A 171 3.60 -11.83 -1.31
C TRP A 171 2.64 -10.89 -0.56
N MET A 172 3.16 -9.97 0.25
CA MET A 172 2.33 -9.03 0.98
C MET A 172 1.60 -8.07 0.03
N TYR A 173 2.29 -7.50 -0.94
CA TYR A 173 1.72 -6.65 -1.99
C TYR A 173 0.57 -7.33 -2.73
N TYR A 174 0.74 -8.60 -3.10
CA TYR A 174 -0.24 -9.40 -3.82
C TYR A 174 -1.61 -9.47 -3.12
N HIS A 175 -1.60 -9.57 -1.80
CA HIS A 175 -2.82 -9.73 -1.01
C HIS A 175 -3.43 -8.41 -0.52
N LEU A 176 -2.67 -7.32 -0.46
CA LEU A 176 -3.10 -6.06 0.13
C LEU A 176 -4.02 -5.24 -0.79
N LEU A 177 -5.22 -4.87 -0.34
CA LEU A 177 -6.08 -3.88 -1.00
C LEU A 177 -5.35 -2.54 -1.16
N ASP A 178 -4.55 -2.17 -0.16
CA ASP A 178 -3.70 -0.98 -0.16
C ASP A 178 -2.29 -1.22 -0.70
N GLY A 179 -2.11 -2.27 -1.51
CA GLY A 179 -0.83 -2.58 -2.13
C GLY A 179 -0.30 -1.39 -2.92
N ASP A 180 0.76 -0.77 -2.38
CA ASP A 180 1.49 0.34 -2.96
C ASP A 180 2.98 -0.02 -2.95
N ILE A 181 3.59 -0.08 -4.11
CA ILE A 181 4.97 -0.59 -4.26
C ILE A 181 5.95 0.26 -3.45
N ALA A 182 5.83 1.59 -3.50
CA ALA A 182 6.73 2.46 -2.76
C ALA A 182 6.64 2.22 -1.25
N SER A 183 5.43 2.31 -0.68
CA SER A 183 5.22 2.14 0.76
C SER A 183 5.55 0.72 1.21
N ASN A 184 5.17 -0.29 0.44
CA ASN A 184 5.43 -1.68 0.77
C ASN A 184 6.94 -1.98 0.77
N ASN A 185 7.62 -1.71 -0.35
CA ASN A 185 9.03 -2.08 -0.49
C ASN A 185 9.95 -1.26 0.42
N CYS A 186 9.71 0.06 0.56
CA CYS A 186 10.47 0.88 1.49
C CYS A 186 10.28 0.44 2.95
N SER A 187 9.06 0.02 3.34
CA SER A 187 8.78 -0.46 4.70
C SER A 187 9.46 -1.81 4.98
N TRP A 188 9.41 -2.76 4.05
CA TRP A 188 10.13 -4.01 4.16
C TRP A 188 11.64 -3.80 4.30
N GLN A 189 12.22 -2.95 3.46
CA GLN A 189 13.63 -2.58 3.52
C GLN A 189 14.00 -1.83 4.79
N TRP A 190 13.09 -1.00 5.32
CA TRP A 190 13.29 -0.33 6.60
C TRP A 190 13.40 -1.35 7.74
N VAL A 191 12.50 -2.33 7.80
CA VAL A 191 12.53 -3.41 8.80
C VAL A 191 13.80 -4.26 8.67
N ALA A 192 14.21 -4.56 7.43
CA ALA A 192 15.35 -5.42 7.11
C ALA A 192 16.72 -4.72 7.19
N ALA A 193 16.76 -3.42 7.48
CA ALA A 193 17.96 -2.57 7.46
C ALA A 193 18.62 -2.40 6.08
N ALA A 194 17.88 -2.57 4.98
CA ALA A 194 18.33 -2.19 3.64
C ALA A 194 18.04 -0.71 3.33
N PHE A 195 17.06 -0.10 4.02
CA PHE A 195 16.70 1.32 3.93
C PHE A 195 16.76 2.05 5.28
N ALA A 196 17.28 1.40 6.32
CA ALA A 196 17.50 1.94 7.66
C ALA A 196 18.88 1.52 8.19
N SER A 197 19.35 2.16 9.26
CA SER A 197 20.64 1.83 9.87
C SER A 197 20.60 0.62 10.80
N LYS A 198 19.41 0.19 11.24
CA LYS A 198 19.24 -0.89 12.22
C LYS A 198 18.07 -1.78 11.84
N LYS A 199 18.20 -3.08 12.11
CA LYS A 199 17.11 -4.04 12.01
C LYS A 199 16.04 -3.77 13.06
N TYR A 200 14.78 -3.97 12.69
CA TYR A 200 13.67 -3.95 13.65
C TYR A 200 13.46 -5.36 14.21
N TYR A 201 13.39 -5.48 15.53
CA TYR A 201 13.07 -6.70 16.24
C TYR A 201 11.88 -6.50 17.19
N PHE A 202 11.26 -7.59 17.59
CA PHE A 202 10.17 -7.61 18.56
C PHE A 202 10.24 -8.90 19.40
N ASN A 203 9.58 -8.91 20.55
CA ASN A 203 9.46 -10.07 21.43
C ASN A 203 8.00 -10.33 21.80
N GLN A 204 7.71 -11.38 22.56
CA GLN A 204 6.34 -11.76 22.93
C GLN A 204 5.64 -10.68 23.74
N GLU A 205 6.34 -10.04 24.67
CA GLU A 205 5.79 -8.94 25.47
C GLU A 205 5.31 -7.79 24.58
N ASN A 206 6.10 -7.40 23.59
CA ASN A 206 5.75 -6.34 22.65
C ASN A 206 4.54 -6.72 21.80
N VAL A 207 4.49 -7.96 21.29
CA VAL A 207 3.33 -8.49 20.57
C VAL A 207 2.09 -8.45 21.44
N ASN A 208 2.14 -9.01 22.65
CA ASN A 208 1.01 -9.06 23.58
C ASN A 208 0.47 -7.66 23.90
N LYS A 209 1.38 -6.70 24.13
CA LYS A 209 1.02 -5.30 24.42
C LYS A 209 0.16 -4.66 23.33
N TYR A 210 0.56 -4.80 22.06
CA TYR A 210 -0.10 -4.09 20.96
C TYR A 210 -1.25 -4.88 20.31
N THR A 211 -1.29 -6.19 20.52
CA THR A 211 -2.34 -7.06 19.96
C THR A 211 -3.33 -7.57 21.01
N PHE A 212 -3.13 -7.22 22.28
CA PHE A 212 -3.91 -7.73 23.42
C PHE A 212 -3.89 -9.26 23.55
N SER A 213 -2.95 -9.92 22.90
CA SER A 213 -2.67 -11.34 23.10
C SER A 213 -2.15 -11.60 24.52
N LYS A 214 -2.35 -12.82 25.01
CA LYS A 214 -1.81 -13.29 26.28
C LYS A 214 -0.93 -14.52 26.10
N GLN A 215 -0.46 -14.76 24.86
CA GLN A 215 0.33 -15.91 24.53
C GLN A 215 1.68 -15.87 25.25
N GLN A 216 2.16 -17.03 25.68
CA GLN A 216 3.44 -17.23 26.37
C GLN A 216 4.15 -18.45 25.80
N ASN A 217 5.40 -18.64 26.20
CA ASN A 217 6.22 -19.81 25.86
C ASN A 217 6.42 -20.03 24.35
N THR A 218 6.36 -18.96 23.55
CA THR A 218 6.76 -19.03 22.13
C THR A 218 8.28 -18.88 22.00
N PHE A 219 8.80 -19.11 20.80
CA PHE A 219 10.25 -18.93 20.55
C PHE A 219 10.71 -17.46 20.64
N ILE A 220 9.76 -16.49 20.60
CA ILE A 220 10.02 -15.05 20.82
C ILE A 220 9.73 -14.60 22.26
N ASP A 221 9.38 -15.50 23.17
CA ASP A 221 9.15 -15.17 24.59
C ASP A 221 10.47 -15.10 25.34
N LYS A 222 11.29 -14.11 24.93
CA LYS A 222 12.66 -13.90 25.36
C LYS A 222 13.00 -12.42 25.41
N PRO A 223 14.06 -12.03 26.15
CA PRO A 223 14.63 -10.70 26.08
C PRO A 223 15.14 -10.36 24.66
N TYR A 224 15.20 -9.06 24.33
CA TYR A 224 15.64 -8.61 23.00
C TYR A 224 17.05 -9.10 22.62
N GLU A 225 17.96 -9.15 23.58
CA GLU A 225 19.35 -9.59 23.38
C GLU A 225 19.42 -11.05 22.90
N GLU A 226 18.54 -11.90 23.44
CA GLU A 226 18.43 -13.29 23.02
C GLU A 226 17.74 -13.42 21.65
N ILE A 227 16.71 -12.60 21.37
CA ILE A 227 16.03 -12.58 20.07
C ILE A 227 17.02 -12.22 18.95
N ILE A 228 17.86 -11.20 19.17
CA ILE A 228 18.84 -10.72 18.17
C ILE A 228 19.88 -11.79 17.85
N SER A 229 20.29 -12.58 18.83
CA SER A 229 21.38 -13.57 18.71
C SER A 229 20.90 -15.00 18.48
N MET A 230 19.59 -15.27 18.53
CA MET A 230 19.08 -16.64 18.42
C MET A 230 19.28 -17.21 17.01
N PRO A 231 19.50 -18.53 16.87
CA PRO A 231 19.46 -19.21 15.60
C PRO A 231 18.03 -19.16 15.01
N VAL A 232 17.93 -19.43 13.70
CA VAL A 232 16.62 -19.54 13.04
C VAL A 232 15.78 -20.62 13.72
N ALA A 233 14.63 -20.22 14.26
CA ALA A 233 13.72 -21.14 14.95
C ALA A 233 13.23 -22.24 13.99
N GLY A 234 13.07 -23.47 14.48
CA GLY A 234 12.70 -24.62 13.65
C GLY A 234 11.46 -24.41 12.79
N LYS A 235 10.44 -23.71 13.31
CA LYS A 235 9.23 -23.35 12.55
C LYS A 235 9.48 -22.40 11.37
N LEU A 236 10.59 -21.67 11.35
CA LEU A 236 10.95 -20.71 10.31
C LEU A 236 11.98 -21.23 9.31
N GLN A 237 12.41 -22.48 9.42
CA GLN A 237 13.46 -23.06 8.55
C GLN A 237 12.93 -23.48 7.19
N SER A 238 11.66 -23.87 7.10
CA SER A 238 11.07 -24.32 5.84
C SER A 238 10.70 -23.16 4.96
N THR A 239 11.10 -23.24 3.69
CA THR A 239 10.86 -22.22 2.66
C THR A 239 9.94 -22.74 1.57
N THR A 240 9.31 -21.83 0.83
CA THR A 240 8.47 -22.12 -0.33
C THR A 240 8.70 -21.07 -1.42
N ASP A 241 8.56 -21.49 -2.67
CA ASP A 241 8.53 -20.58 -3.80
C ASP A 241 7.11 -20.07 -4.02
N LEU A 242 7.00 -18.79 -4.37
CA LEU A 242 5.71 -18.14 -4.63
C LEU A 242 5.36 -18.24 -6.11
N SER A 243 4.11 -18.63 -6.40
CA SER A 243 3.54 -18.54 -7.74
C SER A 243 2.39 -17.56 -7.72
N LEU A 244 2.72 -16.27 -7.88
CA LEU A 244 1.75 -15.17 -7.83
C LEU A 244 1.32 -14.82 -9.25
N GLN A 245 0.03 -14.90 -9.52
CA GLN A 245 -0.54 -14.60 -10.84
C GLN A 245 -1.84 -13.81 -10.69
N THR A 246 -2.06 -12.86 -11.60
CA THR A 246 -3.30 -12.10 -11.68
C THR A 246 -4.20 -12.68 -12.76
N LYS A 247 -5.44 -12.98 -12.40
CA LYS A 247 -6.47 -13.31 -13.38
C LYS A 247 -7.17 -12.02 -13.80
N LEU A 248 -6.90 -11.57 -15.03
CA LEU A 248 -7.54 -10.40 -15.61
C LEU A 248 -8.92 -10.73 -16.19
N PRO A 249 -9.88 -9.79 -16.13
CA PRO A 249 -11.18 -9.97 -16.80
C PRO A 249 -11.00 -9.94 -18.31
N ALA A 250 -11.74 -10.76 -19.03
CA ALA A 250 -11.80 -10.70 -20.49
C ALA A 250 -12.68 -9.52 -20.92
N THR A 251 -12.14 -8.66 -21.79
CA THR A 251 -12.85 -7.50 -22.33
C THR A 251 -12.67 -7.41 -23.83
N LYS A 252 -13.50 -6.61 -24.48
CA LYS A 252 -13.32 -6.24 -25.90
C LYS A 252 -12.64 -4.88 -25.94
N ILE A 253 -11.95 -4.62 -27.05
CA ILE A 253 -11.40 -3.28 -27.33
C ILE A 253 -12.54 -2.24 -27.30
N PRO A 254 -12.40 -1.11 -26.58
CA PRO A 254 -13.46 -0.14 -26.44
C PRO A 254 -13.71 0.62 -27.76
N ALA A 255 -14.97 0.95 -28.02
CA ALA A 255 -15.30 1.94 -29.03
C ALA A 255 -15.04 3.33 -28.47
N LEU A 256 -14.13 4.08 -29.10
CA LEU A 256 -13.75 5.44 -28.68
C LEU A 256 -14.25 6.48 -29.70
N ASP A 257 -14.64 7.64 -29.19
CA ASP A 257 -14.76 8.82 -30.00
C ASP A 257 -13.35 9.39 -30.28
N ILE A 258 -12.84 9.19 -31.47
CA ILE A 258 -11.47 9.60 -31.83
C ILE A 258 -11.27 11.12 -31.90
N ASN A 259 -12.37 11.91 -31.86
CA ASN A 259 -12.31 13.37 -31.79
C ASN A 259 -12.20 13.92 -30.37
N LYS A 260 -12.28 13.02 -29.34
CA LYS A 260 -12.18 13.38 -27.95
C LYS A 260 -10.89 12.87 -27.32
N PRO A 261 -10.35 13.55 -26.30
CA PRO A 261 -9.23 13.01 -25.53
C PRO A 261 -9.62 11.71 -24.84
N THR A 262 -8.64 10.84 -24.63
CA THR A 262 -8.80 9.61 -23.87
C THR A 262 -8.04 9.71 -22.55
N LEU A 263 -8.80 9.69 -21.46
CA LEU A 263 -8.28 9.69 -20.09
C LEU A 263 -8.03 8.25 -19.66
N ILE A 264 -6.76 7.95 -19.39
CA ILE A 264 -6.34 6.62 -18.93
C ILE A 264 -6.31 6.58 -17.42
N TYR A 265 -7.23 5.82 -16.85
CA TYR A 265 -7.23 5.40 -15.46
C TYR A 265 -6.49 4.06 -15.33
N ASN A 266 -5.94 3.80 -14.17
CA ASN A 266 -5.20 2.56 -13.88
C ASN A 266 -5.33 2.18 -12.39
N SER A 267 -4.68 1.11 -11.96
CA SER A 267 -4.76 0.61 -10.58
C SER A 267 -4.29 1.59 -9.50
N TYR A 268 -3.68 2.72 -9.86
CA TYR A 268 -3.18 3.77 -8.95
C TYR A 268 -3.83 5.13 -9.18
N ASN A 269 -4.74 5.24 -10.13
CA ASN A 269 -5.52 6.45 -10.39
C ASN A 269 -6.98 6.09 -10.67
N LEU A 270 -7.80 6.11 -9.62
CA LEU A 270 -9.25 5.93 -9.67
C LEU A 270 -9.96 7.17 -9.09
N ASP A 271 -9.37 8.35 -9.31
CA ASP A 271 -9.87 9.64 -8.84
C ASP A 271 -11.12 10.05 -9.61
N VAL A 272 -12.26 10.06 -8.92
CA VAL A 272 -13.57 10.41 -9.50
C VAL A 272 -13.68 11.89 -9.85
N THR A 273 -12.80 12.74 -9.31
CA THR A 273 -12.80 14.19 -9.54
C THR A 273 -11.86 14.61 -10.67
N TRP A 274 -10.93 13.71 -11.06
CA TRP A 274 -9.93 14.02 -12.07
C TRP A 274 -10.56 14.26 -13.43
N ARG A 275 -10.41 15.49 -13.93
CA ARG A 275 -10.96 15.97 -15.19
C ARG A 275 -12.42 15.59 -15.40
N LYS A 276 -13.22 15.65 -14.33
CA LYS A 276 -14.61 15.21 -14.31
C LYS A 276 -15.47 15.94 -15.33
N GLU A 277 -15.24 17.25 -15.50
CA GLU A 277 -16.00 18.10 -16.42
C GLU A 277 -15.51 18.02 -17.89
N GLU A 278 -14.42 17.31 -18.14
CA GLU A 278 -13.87 17.18 -19.50
C GLU A 278 -14.66 16.14 -20.29
N ASP A 279 -15.13 16.54 -21.47
CA ASP A 279 -15.79 15.63 -22.41
C ASP A 279 -14.74 14.75 -23.10
N GLY A 280 -14.58 13.52 -22.61
CA GLY A 280 -13.54 12.59 -23.08
C GLY A 280 -13.91 11.14 -22.87
N ASN A 281 -13.21 10.27 -23.59
CA ASN A 281 -13.27 8.84 -23.32
C ASN A 281 -12.59 8.56 -21.97
N ARG A 282 -13.16 7.69 -21.15
CA ARG A 282 -12.57 7.25 -19.87
C ARG A 282 -12.36 5.76 -19.88
N ILE A 283 -11.11 5.33 -19.70
CA ILE A 283 -10.74 3.91 -19.76
C ILE A 283 -10.03 3.54 -18.49
N LEU A 284 -10.55 2.54 -17.77
CA LEU A 284 -9.73 1.79 -16.81
C LEU A 284 -8.93 0.76 -17.59
N LEU A 285 -7.64 1.02 -17.76
CA LEU A 285 -6.72 0.16 -18.49
C LEU A 285 -6.05 -0.82 -17.53
N LEU A 286 -6.30 -2.11 -17.77
CA LEU A 286 -5.67 -3.22 -17.05
C LEU A 286 -4.67 -3.91 -17.96
N GLU A 287 -3.40 -3.50 -17.89
CA GLU A 287 -2.36 -4.02 -18.78
C GLU A 287 -1.83 -5.37 -18.33
N PRO A 288 -1.91 -6.42 -19.17
CA PRO A 288 -1.33 -7.73 -18.87
C PRO A 288 0.15 -7.64 -18.46
N SER A 289 0.96 -6.86 -19.16
CA SER A 289 2.38 -6.65 -18.86
C SER A 289 2.62 -6.05 -17.47
N HIS A 290 1.75 -5.12 -17.04
CA HIS A 290 1.83 -4.56 -15.68
C HIS A 290 1.52 -5.60 -14.61
N PHE A 291 0.46 -6.39 -14.79
CA PHE A 291 0.05 -7.40 -13.80
C PHE A 291 0.89 -8.69 -13.84
N GLU A 292 1.63 -8.94 -14.91
CA GLU A 292 2.69 -9.94 -14.93
C GLU A 292 3.88 -9.50 -14.06
N LYS A 293 4.28 -8.22 -14.17
CA LYS A 293 5.36 -7.65 -13.37
C LYS A 293 4.95 -7.40 -11.90
N TYR A 294 3.70 -7.02 -11.66
CA TYR A 294 3.16 -6.62 -10.35
C TYR A 294 1.84 -7.35 -10.08
N PRO A 295 1.89 -8.67 -9.86
CA PRO A 295 0.68 -9.46 -9.69
C PRO A 295 -0.09 -9.04 -8.43
N VAL A 296 -1.42 -9.11 -8.55
CA VAL A 296 -2.36 -8.89 -7.44
C VAL A 296 -3.39 -10.01 -7.37
N SER A 297 -3.90 -10.28 -6.18
CA SER A 297 -4.92 -11.30 -5.96
C SER A 297 -6.25 -10.94 -6.62
N GLN A 298 -7.11 -11.94 -6.82
CA GLN A 298 -8.46 -11.74 -7.38
C GLN A 298 -9.27 -10.75 -6.52
N LYS A 299 -9.10 -10.76 -5.19
CA LYS A 299 -9.75 -9.81 -4.28
C LYS A 299 -9.30 -8.37 -4.56
N VAL A 300 -8.01 -8.14 -4.73
CA VAL A 300 -7.46 -6.82 -5.05
C VAL A 300 -7.94 -6.37 -6.44
N MET A 301 -7.95 -7.25 -7.42
CA MET A 301 -8.46 -6.95 -8.76
C MET A 301 -9.93 -6.56 -8.72
N GLN A 302 -10.76 -7.32 -8.01
CA GLN A 302 -12.18 -7.00 -7.87
C GLN A 302 -12.39 -5.65 -7.18
N PHE A 303 -11.60 -5.35 -6.13
CA PHE A 303 -11.66 -4.06 -5.45
C PHE A 303 -11.33 -2.89 -6.36
N ILE A 304 -10.30 -3.02 -7.22
CA ILE A 304 -9.94 -2.00 -8.23
C ILE A 304 -11.12 -1.76 -9.20
N ILE A 305 -11.71 -2.85 -9.70
CA ILE A 305 -12.85 -2.78 -10.62
C ILE A 305 -14.07 -2.14 -9.94
N ASP A 306 -14.36 -2.49 -8.70
CA ASP A 306 -15.52 -1.95 -7.99
C ASP A 306 -15.32 -0.46 -7.66
N LEU A 307 -14.12 -0.02 -7.30
CA LEU A 307 -13.80 1.39 -7.10
C LEU A 307 -13.98 2.20 -8.38
N SER A 308 -13.60 1.64 -9.53
CA SER A 308 -13.69 2.36 -10.80
C SER A 308 -15.14 2.70 -11.20
N LYS A 309 -16.12 1.94 -10.71
CA LYS A 309 -17.56 2.19 -10.98
C LYS A 309 -18.08 3.54 -10.48
N ASN A 310 -17.31 4.23 -9.63
CA ASN A 310 -17.64 5.61 -9.19
C ASN A 310 -17.29 6.67 -10.26
N ILE A 311 -16.60 6.30 -11.33
CA ILE A 311 -16.19 7.22 -12.39
C ILE A 311 -17.22 7.15 -13.52
N ASP A 312 -17.91 8.24 -13.76
CA ASP A 312 -18.96 8.32 -14.76
C ASP A 312 -18.40 8.02 -16.18
N GLY A 313 -19.07 7.14 -16.91
CA GLY A 313 -18.69 6.79 -18.29
C GLY A 313 -17.39 5.98 -18.43
N ILE A 314 -16.83 5.45 -17.35
CA ILE A 314 -15.62 4.64 -17.44
C ILE A 314 -15.89 3.30 -18.14
N VAL A 315 -14.99 2.91 -19.03
CA VAL A 315 -14.99 1.62 -19.71
C VAL A 315 -13.79 0.81 -19.26
N LEU A 316 -14.04 -0.41 -18.82
CA LEU A 316 -12.98 -1.36 -18.47
C LEU A 316 -12.38 -1.98 -19.73
N TYR A 317 -11.06 -1.91 -19.85
CA TYR A 317 -10.32 -2.58 -20.91
C TYR A 317 -9.11 -3.33 -20.38
N THR A 318 -9.04 -4.61 -20.73
CA THR A 318 -7.86 -5.46 -20.52
C THR A 318 -7.09 -5.56 -21.82
N GLY A 319 -5.91 -4.98 -21.87
CA GLY A 319 -5.03 -4.91 -23.02
C GLY A 319 -3.91 -3.90 -22.74
N GLU A 320 -3.06 -3.66 -23.72
CA GLU A 320 -1.92 -2.74 -23.58
C GLU A 320 -2.28 -1.33 -24.06
N ILE A 321 -1.55 -0.32 -23.58
CA ILE A 321 -1.71 1.06 -24.07
C ILE A 321 -1.52 1.15 -25.59
N ALA A 322 -0.70 0.27 -26.16
CA ALA A 322 -0.48 0.18 -27.62
C ALA A 322 -1.76 -0.16 -28.39
N ASP A 323 -2.69 -0.92 -27.81
CA ASP A 323 -3.97 -1.24 -28.46
C ASP A 323 -4.82 0.02 -28.57
N ILE A 324 -4.89 0.81 -27.49
CA ILE A 324 -5.60 2.10 -27.49
C ILE A 324 -5.00 3.05 -28.54
N LEU A 325 -3.67 3.16 -28.59
CA LEU A 325 -2.98 3.99 -29.57
C LEU A 325 -3.26 3.56 -31.02
N SER A 326 -3.45 2.25 -31.23
CA SER A 326 -3.74 1.74 -32.57
C SER A 326 -5.05 2.26 -33.14
N LEU A 327 -6.04 2.62 -32.30
CA LEU A 327 -7.32 3.17 -32.71
C LEU A 327 -7.19 4.58 -33.33
N TYR A 328 -6.12 5.30 -32.99
CA TYR A 328 -5.86 6.66 -33.50
C TYR A 328 -4.96 6.70 -34.75
N LYS A 329 -4.35 5.58 -35.17
CA LYS A 329 -3.34 5.56 -36.24
C LYS A 329 -3.82 6.13 -37.61
N ASN A 330 -5.12 6.14 -37.88
CA ASN A 330 -5.70 6.61 -39.10
C ASN A 330 -6.42 7.96 -38.97
N SER A 331 -6.31 8.61 -37.81
CA SER A 331 -6.94 9.91 -37.59
C SER A 331 -5.89 11.03 -37.71
N SER A 332 -6.31 12.15 -38.31
CA SER A 332 -5.50 13.38 -38.35
C SER A 332 -5.29 14.01 -36.95
N SER A 333 -5.91 13.46 -35.94
CA SER A 333 -5.85 13.89 -34.55
C SER A 333 -4.76 13.19 -33.73
N MET A 334 -3.73 12.62 -34.34
CA MET A 334 -2.53 12.09 -33.68
C MET A 334 -1.65 13.18 -33.00
N ASP A 335 -2.23 14.32 -32.64
CA ASP A 335 -1.53 15.24 -31.76
C ASP A 335 -1.32 14.59 -30.40
N LYS A 336 -0.12 14.83 -29.84
CA LYS A 336 0.35 14.27 -28.55
C LYS A 336 -0.60 14.50 -27.35
N GLY A 337 -1.71 15.24 -27.55
CA GLY A 337 -2.72 15.56 -26.55
C GLY A 337 -3.91 14.63 -26.46
N CYS A 338 -4.03 13.63 -27.35
CA CYS A 338 -5.20 12.73 -27.33
C CYS A 338 -5.21 11.74 -26.14
N ILE A 339 -4.06 11.38 -25.59
CA ILE A 339 -3.93 10.52 -24.41
C ILE A 339 -3.54 11.37 -23.20
N ILE A 340 -4.30 11.22 -22.13
CA ILE A 340 -4.08 11.94 -20.87
C ILE A 340 -4.04 10.92 -19.73
N SER A 341 -3.04 11.00 -18.87
CA SER A 341 -2.90 10.15 -17.68
C SER A 341 -2.37 10.94 -16.51
N LYS A 342 -2.53 10.44 -15.28
CA LYS A 342 -1.75 10.96 -14.15
C LYS A 342 -0.34 10.38 -14.16
N GLU A 343 0.63 11.22 -13.81
CA GLU A 343 2.01 10.79 -13.59
C GLU A 343 2.07 9.69 -12.54
N HIS A 344 2.76 8.60 -12.84
CA HIS A 344 3.04 7.55 -11.87
C HIS A 344 4.29 6.73 -12.29
N PRO A 345 5.21 6.38 -11.36
CA PRO A 345 6.43 5.65 -11.71
C PRO A 345 6.19 4.29 -12.39
N ALA A 346 5.07 3.62 -12.11
CA ALA A 346 4.72 2.35 -12.76
C ALA A 346 4.29 2.50 -14.24
N PHE A 347 3.94 3.73 -14.70
CA PHE A 347 3.36 4.00 -16.01
C PHE A 347 4.08 5.16 -16.73
N THR A 348 5.40 5.24 -16.56
CA THR A 348 6.22 6.29 -17.20
C THR A 348 6.19 6.25 -18.72
N TYR A 349 5.87 5.09 -19.30
CA TYR A 349 5.81 4.84 -20.74
C TYR A 349 4.51 5.29 -21.42
N TYR A 350 3.47 5.69 -20.67
CA TYR A 350 2.27 6.24 -21.28
C TYR A 350 2.61 7.50 -22.08
N PRO A 351 2.16 7.63 -23.34
CA PRO A 351 2.40 8.84 -24.13
C PRO A 351 1.42 9.95 -23.74
N GLY A 352 1.60 11.11 -24.36
CA GLY A 352 0.67 12.24 -24.26
C GLY A 352 0.87 13.10 -23.02
N ILE A 353 -0.22 13.67 -22.52
CA ILE A 353 -0.22 14.58 -21.37
C ILE A 353 -0.19 13.79 -20.08
N LYS A 354 0.70 14.18 -19.17
CA LYS A 354 0.78 13.63 -17.81
C LYS A 354 0.44 14.70 -16.79
N ASP A 355 -0.74 14.57 -16.19
CA ASP A 355 -1.11 15.45 -15.08
C ASP A 355 -0.32 15.07 -13.83
N SER A 356 0.02 16.06 -13.03
CA SER A 356 0.65 15.85 -11.73
C SER A 356 -0.29 15.09 -10.78
N ARG A 357 0.29 14.29 -9.90
CA ARG A 357 -0.45 13.77 -8.74
C ARG A 357 -0.78 14.91 -7.77
N ASP A 358 -1.81 14.69 -6.94
CA ASP A 358 -2.21 15.65 -5.91
C ASP A 358 -1.31 15.49 -4.67
N TRP A 359 -0.13 16.15 -4.71
CA TRP A 359 0.86 16.13 -3.66
C TRP A 359 0.44 17.00 -2.47
N MET A 360 0.78 16.59 -1.23
CA MET A 360 0.59 17.44 -0.04
C MET A 360 1.45 18.71 -0.14
N PHE A 361 2.68 18.54 -0.63
CA PHE A 361 3.69 19.58 -0.76
C PHE A 361 4.29 19.56 -2.17
N PRO A 362 3.58 20.11 -3.17
CA PRO A 362 4.01 20.05 -4.57
C PRO A 362 5.34 20.77 -4.83
N GLU A 363 5.69 21.76 -4.01
CA GLU A 363 6.94 22.51 -4.07
C GLU A 363 8.15 21.70 -3.57
N VAL A 364 7.94 20.68 -2.73
CA VAL A 364 9.03 19.84 -2.20
C VAL A 364 9.28 18.69 -3.18
N THR A 365 10.25 18.90 -4.06
CA THR A 365 10.60 17.96 -5.12
C THR A 365 11.97 17.34 -4.90
N GLY A 366 12.28 16.27 -5.65
CA GLY A 366 13.58 15.61 -5.62
C GLY A 366 13.69 14.50 -4.59
N TYR A 367 14.90 14.03 -4.39
CA TYR A 367 15.21 12.91 -3.49
C TYR A 367 15.90 13.39 -2.21
N TYR A 368 15.46 12.85 -1.09
CA TYR A 368 16.01 13.09 0.23
C TYR A 368 16.49 11.77 0.84
N ASN A 369 17.71 11.73 1.35
CA ASN A 369 18.32 10.53 1.91
C ASN A 369 17.61 10.00 3.18
N SER A 370 16.78 10.81 3.83
CA SER A 370 15.98 10.38 4.97
C SER A 370 14.65 11.11 5.02
N PHE A 371 13.69 10.49 5.68
CA PHE A 371 12.40 11.09 5.96
C PHE A 371 12.50 12.42 6.71
N PHE A 372 13.39 12.52 7.69
CA PHE A 372 13.53 13.75 8.48
C PHE A 372 14.08 14.91 7.66
N LEU A 373 15.03 14.64 6.75
CA LEU A 373 15.50 15.67 5.80
C LEU A 373 14.40 16.12 4.82
N PHE A 374 13.49 15.21 4.46
CA PHE A 374 12.31 15.56 3.66
C PHE A 374 11.33 16.40 4.48
N LEU A 375 11.04 16.00 5.72
CA LEU A 375 10.13 16.71 6.63
C LEU A 375 10.59 18.15 6.96
N GLU A 376 11.90 18.39 7.04
CA GLU A 376 12.48 19.72 7.27
C GLU A 376 12.23 20.71 6.12
N LYS A 377 11.77 20.26 4.96
CA LYS A 377 11.50 21.11 3.79
C LYS A 377 10.02 21.50 3.67
N MET A 378 9.17 20.97 4.54
CA MET A 378 7.73 21.25 4.65
C MET A 378 7.47 22.28 5.75
#